data_3d20269ec7c660f56ecb91511cb8c972
#
_entry.id   3d20269ec7c660f56ecb91511cb8c972
#
_cell.length_a   1.000
_cell.length_b   1.000
_cell.length_c   1.000
_cell.angle_alpha   90.00
_cell.angle_beta   90.00
_cell.angle_gamma   90.00
#
_symmetry.space_group_name_H-M   'P 1'
#
loop_
_entity.id
_entity.type
_entity.pdbx_description
1 polymer ?
#
loop_
_entity_poly.entity_id
_entity_poly.type
_entity_poly.pdbx_seq_one_letter_code
_entity_poly.pdbx_strand_id
1 'polypeptide(L)'
;MFYFILIILVLVLFFMTRKDKKASDKYLSGALAAFTMAIVALLSYIARDAYYYNVVNNYFSLPKEIWKLLMFAPLPRNWIIRLMNLSVLLVIWLFVRFSMTFLSAVRNNRKISRSLAIFLGLQFVFYDPLVQHMLYRLLYPSVLEASSFGKLESLCHGATCVMNCGLIAYAVGRVFWVNCRVAPAYFFRYYAWGESLCFACIAVAYLFIFWFAPMNFIKVSKLADFVSYRSVPLSGSNLIYQIYPYYLVLATFVIMYFLWHSIVNRRKLECNELNIRRQIDAADTTSKTFCHYMKNELLALSAEVEMLEVSEQEADDKKEILERCDNLYRRLDEIHRSTKMSELVLKKTDVCRLMDEILEHMAPDFKDCEIRKEYERGIPSVMVDEVYFEQAVHNILMNAREAMEKCPDRDSILTLRLYSIDNWVQISITDNGTGISASNIKNIFTPFYSSAPIKKHWGIGLGLTYKIITTHGGRIEVDSREHEETTFRIILPSILQNESDAEG
;
A
#
# COMPACT_ATOMS: atom_id res chain seq x y z
N MET A 1 15.42 -26.44 -1.18
CA MET A 1 14.39 -26.24 -0.14
C MET A 1 14.88 -25.53 1.09
N PHE A 2 15.99 -25.95 1.71
CA PHE A 2 16.57 -25.29 2.89
C PHE A 2 16.83 -23.79 2.66
N TYR A 3 17.48 -23.41 1.57
CA TYR A 3 17.72 -22.01 1.21
C TYR A 3 16.43 -21.22 0.99
N PHE A 4 15.38 -21.85 0.49
CA PHE A 4 14.07 -21.21 0.33
C PHE A 4 13.41 -20.92 1.67
N ILE A 5 13.51 -21.83 2.63
CA ILE A 5 13.06 -21.59 4.01
C ILE A 5 13.83 -20.42 4.64
N LEU A 6 15.14 -20.36 4.42
CA LEU A 6 15.97 -19.25 4.90
C LEU A 6 15.53 -17.91 4.29
N ILE A 7 15.23 -17.89 3.01
CA ILE A 7 14.72 -16.68 2.32
C ILE A 7 13.36 -16.27 2.87
N ILE A 8 12.44 -17.22 3.09
CA ILE A 8 11.15 -16.93 3.73
C ILE A 8 11.36 -16.32 5.12
N LEU A 9 12.28 -16.86 5.93
CA LEU A 9 12.62 -16.29 7.25
C LEU A 9 13.18 -14.88 7.14
N VAL A 10 14.06 -14.61 6.18
CA VAL A 10 14.58 -13.26 5.91
C VAL A 10 13.45 -12.31 5.52
N LEU A 11 12.50 -12.77 4.69
CA LEU A 11 11.30 -11.99 4.33
C LEU A 11 10.42 -11.69 5.56
N VAL A 12 10.20 -12.68 6.43
CA VAL A 12 9.48 -12.47 7.70
C VAL A 12 10.15 -11.38 8.53
N LEU A 13 11.46 -11.48 8.71
CA LEU A 13 12.25 -10.49 9.45
C LEU A 13 12.16 -9.11 8.77
N PHE A 14 12.25 -9.02 7.44
CA PHE A 14 12.14 -7.78 6.70
C PHE A 14 10.78 -7.09 6.93
N PHE A 15 9.67 -7.84 6.81
CA PHE A 15 8.33 -7.29 7.07
C PHE A 15 8.09 -6.95 8.55
N MET A 16 8.70 -7.71 9.49
CA MET A 16 8.58 -7.44 10.92
C MET A 16 9.39 -6.21 11.38
N THR A 17 10.53 -5.92 10.75
CA THR A 17 11.42 -4.81 11.13
C THR A 17 11.14 -3.51 10.39
N ARG A 18 10.20 -3.51 9.45
CA ARG A 18 9.82 -2.33 8.68
C ARG A 18 9.29 -1.22 9.61
N LYS A 19 9.79 0.02 9.46
CA LYS A 19 9.35 1.17 10.27
C LYS A 19 7.88 1.51 10.03
N ASP A 20 7.45 1.51 8.77
CA ASP A 20 6.07 1.81 8.36
C ASP A 20 5.27 0.50 8.29
N LYS A 21 4.81 0.00 9.45
CA LYS A 21 4.04 -1.25 9.51
C LYS A 21 2.65 -1.06 8.94
N LYS A 22 2.38 -1.71 7.82
CA LYS A 22 1.04 -1.83 7.26
C LYS A 22 0.24 -2.90 8.00
N ALA A 23 -1.10 -2.74 8.04
CA ALA A 23 -1.96 -3.79 8.60
C ALA A 23 -1.81 -5.11 7.85
N SER A 24 -1.59 -5.07 6.52
CA SER A 24 -1.34 -6.23 5.66
C SER A 24 -0.04 -6.97 6.01
N ASP A 25 1.02 -6.27 6.45
CA ASP A 25 2.32 -6.87 6.75
C ASP A 25 2.25 -7.93 7.87
N LYS A 26 1.36 -7.74 8.85
CA LYS A 26 1.12 -8.71 9.92
C LYS A 26 0.56 -10.03 9.38
N TYR A 27 -0.36 -9.95 8.41
CA TYR A 27 -0.96 -11.14 7.81
C TYR A 27 0.01 -11.85 6.88
N LEU A 28 0.80 -11.11 6.10
CA LEU A 28 1.81 -11.70 5.22
C LEU A 28 2.94 -12.37 6.02
N SER A 29 3.48 -11.70 7.04
CA SER A 29 4.51 -12.29 7.91
C SER A 29 4.00 -13.52 8.66
N GLY A 30 2.77 -13.48 9.17
CA GLY A 30 2.11 -14.64 9.78
C GLY A 30 1.94 -15.79 8.80
N ALA A 31 1.54 -15.51 7.55
CA ALA A 31 1.39 -16.52 6.51
C ALA A 31 2.73 -17.18 6.15
N LEU A 32 3.80 -16.39 6.06
CA LEU A 32 5.15 -16.90 5.82
C LEU A 32 5.64 -17.79 6.98
N ALA A 33 5.38 -17.39 8.22
CA ALA A 33 5.70 -18.18 9.40
C ALA A 33 4.91 -19.52 9.44
N ALA A 34 3.61 -19.47 9.16
CA ALA A 34 2.77 -20.67 9.05
C ALA A 34 3.22 -21.57 7.90
N PHE A 35 3.60 -21.01 6.75
CA PHE A 35 4.14 -21.76 5.63
C PHE A 35 5.44 -22.47 5.98
N THR A 36 6.36 -21.78 6.66
CA THR A 36 7.60 -22.40 7.18
C THR A 36 7.29 -23.57 8.11
N MET A 37 6.32 -23.39 9.01
CA MET A 37 5.90 -24.43 9.97
C MET A 37 5.29 -25.63 9.23
N ALA A 38 4.48 -25.40 8.19
CA ALA A 38 3.92 -26.45 7.35
C ALA A 38 5.03 -27.27 6.66
N ILE A 39 6.06 -26.60 6.12
CA ILE A 39 7.21 -27.26 5.49
C ILE A 39 7.98 -28.10 6.51
N VAL A 40 8.26 -27.56 7.69
CA VAL A 40 8.98 -28.29 8.75
C VAL A 40 8.18 -29.53 9.20
N ALA A 41 6.86 -29.39 9.35
CA ALA A 41 5.98 -30.51 9.67
C ALA A 41 5.97 -31.58 8.56
N LEU A 42 5.90 -31.17 7.27
CA LEU A 42 5.99 -32.06 6.14
C LEU A 42 7.31 -32.80 6.11
N LEU A 43 8.45 -32.11 6.28
CA LEU A 43 9.78 -32.71 6.32
C LEU A 43 9.95 -33.67 7.50
N SER A 44 9.38 -33.31 8.68
CA SER A 44 9.39 -34.19 9.86
C SER A 44 8.53 -35.45 9.63
N TYR A 45 7.46 -35.34 8.88
CA TYR A 45 6.61 -36.49 8.52
C TYR A 45 7.37 -37.45 7.58
N ILE A 46 7.99 -36.89 6.52
CA ILE A 46 8.72 -37.66 5.49
C ILE A 46 10.01 -38.26 6.08
N ALA A 47 10.73 -37.53 6.95
CA ALA A 47 11.97 -38.01 7.57
C ALA A 47 11.81 -39.31 8.38
N ARG A 48 10.59 -39.62 8.84
CA ARG A 48 10.30 -40.85 9.57
C ARG A 48 10.04 -42.06 8.71
N ASP A 49 10.02 -41.85 7.39
CA ASP A 49 9.88 -42.92 6.40
C ASP A 49 11.25 -43.10 5.72
N ALA A 50 12.07 -44.02 6.26
CA ALA A 50 13.47 -44.26 5.82
C ALA A 50 13.63 -44.53 4.31
N TYR A 51 12.54 -45.01 3.68
CA TYR A 51 12.50 -45.28 2.25
C TYR A 51 12.61 -44.03 1.39
N TYR A 52 12.24 -42.85 1.90
CA TYR A 52 12.19 -41.60 1.15
C TYR A 52 13.49 -40.78 1.18
N TYR A 53 14.51 -41.18 1.92
CA TYR A 53 15.74 -40.36 2.08
C TYR A 53 16.35 -39.95 0.74
N ASN A 54 16.52 -40.87 -0.19
CA ASN A 54 17.14 -40.59 -1.49
C ASN A 54 16.23 -39.73 -2.39
N VAL A 55 14.93 -40.01 -2.42
CA VAL A 55 13.96 -39.27 -3.22
C VAL A 55 13.83 -37.83 -2.70
N VAL A 56 13.71 -37.67 -1.41
CA VAL A 56 13.55 -36.36 -0.77
C VAL A 56 14.82 -35.51 -0.82
N ASN A 57 15.99 -36.12 -0.70
CA ASN A 57 17.24 -35.38 -0.82
C ASN A 57 17.44 -34.73 -2.20
N ASN A 58 16.97 -35.39 -3.26
CA ASN A 58 17.01 -34.84 -4.61
C ASN A 58 16.11 -33.60 -4.77
N TYR A 59 14.98 -33.53 -4.03
CA TYR A 59 14.06 -32.39 -4.09
C TYR A 59 14.32 -31.30 -3.06
N PHE A 60 14.74 -31.69 -1.84
CA PHE A 60 14.83 -30.76 -0.72
C PHE A 60 16.25 -30.39 -0.32
N SER A 61 17.27 -31.12 -0.80
CA SER A 61 18.70 -30.85 -0.53
C SER A 61 19.00 -30.60 0.96
N LEU A 62 18.46 -31.47 1.83
CA LEU A 62 18.58 -31.31 3.28
C LEU A 62 19.94 -31.86 3.77
N PRO A 63 20.68 -31.11 4.64
CA PRO A 63 21.83 -31.64 5.32
C PRO A 63 21.49 -32.88 6.16
N LYS A 64 22.40 -33.85 6.20
CA LYS A 64 22.21 -35.14 6.93
C LYS A 64 21.91 -34.93 8.43
N GLU A 65 22.50 -33.92 9.03
CA GLU A 65 22.33 -33.58 10.44
C GLU A 65 20.89 -33.10 10.73
N ILE A 66 20.34 -32.24 9.87
CA ILE A 66 18.96 -31.76 9.97
C ILE A 66 17.97 -32.91 9.74
N TRP A 67 18.26 -33.78 8.78
CA TRP A 67 17.45 -34.97 8.55
C TRP A 67 17.37 -35.87 9.79
N LYS A 68 18.52 -36.15 10.45
CA LYS A 68 18.55 -36.91 11.69
C LYS A 68 17.76 -36.24 12.81
N LEU A 69 17.90 -34.93 12.97
CA LEU A 69 17.15 -34.16 13.97
C LEU A 69 15.64 -34.31 13.77
N LEU A 70 15.16 -34.21 12.53
CA LEU A 70 13.72 -34.35 12.19
C LEU A 70 13.23 -35.79 12.38
N MET A 71 14.06 -36.78 12.05
CA MET A 71 13.75 -38.22 12.19
C MET A 71 13.59 -38.62 13.66
N PHE A 72 14.46 -38.14 14.51
CA PHE A 72 14.50 -38.52 15.95
C PHE A 72 13.75 -37.52 16.87
N ALA A 73 13.09 -36.51 16.29
CA ALA A 73 12.28 -35.56 17.07
C ALA A 73 11.24 -36.31 17.93
N PRO A 74 11.09 -36.00 19.24
CA PRO A 74 10.20 -36.74 20.16
C PRO A 74 8.73 -36.37 20.01
N LEU A 75 8.24 -36.24 18.78
CA LEU A 75 6.84 -35.85 18.50
C LEU A 75 6.08 -37.05 17.91
N PRO A 76 4.93 -37.48 18.45
CA PRO A 76 4.09 -38.51 17.84
C PRO A 76 3.66 -38.13 16.41
N ARG A 77 3.56 -39.10 15.49
CA ARG A 77 3.15 -38.85 14.08
C ARG A 77 1.80 -38.11 13.97
N ASN A 78 0.84 -38.43 14.82
CA ASN A 78 -0.45 -37.76 14.84
C ASN A 78 -0.36 -36.26 15.13
N TRP A 79 0.57 -35.85 15.99
CA TRP A 79 0.83 -34.43 16.27
C TRP A 79 1.47 -33.71 15.08
N ILE A 80 2.36 -34.38 14.35
CA ILE A 80 2.97 -33.82 13.14
C ILE A 80 1.90 -33.62 12.05
N ILE A 81 0.97 -34.58 11.88
CA ILE A 81 -0.15 -34.45 10.93
C ILE A 81 -1.04 -33.28 11.32
N ARG A 82 -1.40 -33.15 12.61
CA ARG A 82 -2.19 -32.02 13.12
C ARG A 82 -1.48 -30.68 12.85
N LEU A 83 -0.20 -30.59 13.18
CA LEU A 83 0.60 -29.39 12.98
C LEU A 83 0.66 -29.00 11.50
N MET A 84 0.86 -29.98 10.61
CA MET A 84 0.88 -29.76 9.18
C MET A 84 -0.48 -29.28 8.66
N ASN A 85 -1.58 -29.96 8.96
CA ASN A 85 -2.92 -29.58 8.51
C ASN A 85 -3.34 -28.22 9.07
N LEU A 86 -3.05 -27.92 10.35
CA LEU A 86 -3.30 -26.63 10.97
C LEU A 86 -2.52 -25.51 10.26
N SER A 87 -1.23 -25.70 10.05
CA SER A 87 -0.35 -24.71 9.42
C SER A 87 -0.78 -24.41 7.99
N VAL A 88 -1.15 -25.44 7.22
CA VAL A 88 -1.65 -25.30 5.85
C VAL A 88 -2.95 -24.46 5.81
N LEU A 89 -3.91 -24.77 6.66
CA LEU A 89 -5.17 -24.04 6.73
C LEU A 89 -4.98 -22.60 7.22
N LEU A 90 -4.04 -22.40 8.15
CA LEU A 90 -3.66 -21.07 8.64
C LEU A 90 -3.05 -20.20 7.51
N VAL A 91 -2.21 -20.78 6.65
CA VAL A 91 -1.67 -20.06 5.46
C VAL A 91 -2.81 -19.58 4.57
N ILE A 92 -3.79 -20.45 4.26
CA ILE A 92 -4.93 -20.08 3.40
C ILE A 92 -5.72 -18.93 4.05
N TRP A 93 -6.03 -19.04 5.34
CA TRP A 93 -6.73 -17.96 6.06
C TRP A 93 -5.96 -16.64 6.01
N LEU A 94 -4.66 -16.67 6.28
CA LEU A 94 -3.80 -15.49 6.29
C LEU A 94 -3.63 -14.89 4.89
N PHE A 95 -3.56 -15.69 3.82
CA PHE A 95 -3.53 -15.20 2.44
C PHE A 95 -4.80 -14.45 2.06
N VAL A 96 -5.96 -14.99 2.43
CA VAL A 96 -7.24 -14.30 2.21
C VAL A 96 -7.31 -13.02 3.04
N ARG A 97 -6.85 -13.04 4.30
CA ARG A 97 -6.79 -11.83 5.16
C ARG A 97 -5.85 -10.79 4.59
N PHE A 98 -4.68 -11.17 4.12
CA PHE A 98 -3.76 -10.28 3.42
C PHE A 98 -4.43 -9.61 2.21
N SER A 99 -5.07 -10.41 1.33
CA SER A 99 -5.75 -9.87 0.15
C SER A 99 -6.89 -8.91 0.50
N MET A 100 -7.57 -9.11 1.63
CA MET A 100 -8.63 -8.23 2.11
C MET A 100 -8.12 -6.91 2.68
N THR A 101 -6.93 -6.89 3.26
CA THR A 101 -6.31 -5.69 3.87
C THR A 101 -5.32 -4.99 2.95
N PHE A 102 -5.02 -5.57 1.79
CA PHE A 102 -4.08 -5.02 0.83
C PHE A 102 -4.61 -3.72 0.21
N LEU A 103 -3.81 -2.64 0.32
CA LEU A 103 -4.13 -1.29 -0.16
C LEU A 103 -5.50 -0.74 0.26
N SER A 104 -6.09 -1.27 1.31
CA SER A 104 -7.35 -0.75 1.80
C SER A 104 -7.24 -0.42 3.29
N ALA A 105 -7.58 0.82 3.67
CA ALA A 105 -7.78 1.19 5.08
C ALA A 105 -9.04 0.59 5.66
N VAL A 106 -9.61 -0.32 4.92
CA VAL A 106 -10.80 -0.83 4.96
C VAL A 106 -11.44 -1.65 5.84
N ARG A 107 -12.48 -1.36 6.21
CA ARG A 107 -13.66 -2.16 6.60
C ARG A 107 -13.33 -3.65 6.71
N ASN A 108 -12.78 -3.93 7.87
CA ASN A 108 -12.58 -5.25 8.38
C ASN A 108 -13.91 -6.01 8.23
N ASN A 109 -14.04 -6.81 7.21
CA ASN A 109 -15.21 -7.63 6.97
C ASN A 109 -15.13 -8.79 7.96
N ARG A 110 -15.25 -8.46 9.28
CA ARG A 110 -15.14 -9.39 10.42
C ARG A 110 -16.07 -10.60 10.23
N LYS A 111 -17.24 -10.38 9.60
CA LYS A 111 -18.19 -11.47 9.28
C LYS A 111 -17.59 -12.48 8.32
N ILE A 112 -17.05 -12.05 7.17
CA ILE A 112 -16.43 -12.96 6.17
C ILE A 112 -15.22 -13.67 6.77
N SER A 113 -14.38 -12.94 7.51
CA SER A 113 -13.22 -13.54 8.17
C SER A 113 -13.59 -14.61 9.20
N ARG A 114 -14.67 -14.39 9.98
CA ARG A 114 -15.17 -15.39 10.95
C ARG A 114 -15.76 -16.60 10.24
N SER A 115 -16.56 -16.39 9.20
CA SER A 115 -17.14 -17.50 8.41
C SER A 115 -16.04 -18.36 7.77
N LEU A 116 -15.01 -17.72 7.21
CA LEU A 116 -13.86 -18.44 6.65
C LEU A 116 -13.08 -19.21 7.73
N ALA A 117 -12.86 -18.61 8.91
CA ALA A 117 -12.17 -19.28 10.01
C ALA A 117 -12.97 -20.50 10.51
N ILE A 118 -14.30 -20.39 10.62
CA ILE A 118 -15.18 -21.52 10.98
C ILE A 118 -15.09 -22.62 9.92
N PHE A 119 -15.18 -22.26 8.63
CA PHE A 119 -15.09 -23.21 7.52
C PHE A 119 -13.75 -23.98 7.51
N LEU A 120 -12.63 -23.28 7.68
CA LEU A 120 -11.29 -23.91 7.74
C LEU A 120 -11.12 -24.71 9.05
N GLY A 121 -11.70 -24.24 10.15
CA GLY A 121 -11.77 -24.98 11.43
C GLY A 121 -12.51 -26.32 11.31
N LEU A 122 -13.62 -26.34 10.58
CA LEU A 122 -14.35 -27.59 10.28
C LEU A 122 -13.50 -28.55 9.43
N GLN A 123 -12.76 -28.03 8.45
CA GLN A 123 -11.80 -28.87 7.69
C GLN A 123 -10.71 -29.44 8.62
N PHE A 124 -10.15 -28.63 9.53
CA PHE A 124 -9.15 -29.10 10.48
C PHE A 124 -9.66 -30.27 11.33
N VAL A 125 -10.87 -30.14 11.88
CA VAL A 125 -11.52 -31.20 12.66
C VAL A 125 -11.79 -32.43 11.81
N PHE A 126 -12.30 -32.25 10.57
CA PHE A 126 -12.56 -33.34 9.65
C PHE A 126 -11.33 -34.18 9.32
N TYR A 127 -10.17 -33.51 9.10
CA TYR A 127 -8.89 -34.17 8.78
C TYR A 127 -8.05 -34.52 10.01
N ASP A 128 -8.62 -34.44 11.24
CA ASP A 128 -7.93 -34.91 12.44
C ASP A 128 -7.84 -36.45 12.44
N PRO A 129 -6.65 -37.00 12.74
CA PRO A 129 -6.44 -38.45 12.77
C PRO A 129 -7.42 -39.23 13.62
N LEU A 130 -7.82 -38.71 14.79
CA LEU A 130 -8.77 -39.36 15.66
C LEU A 130 -10.18 -39.31 15.11
N VAL A 131 -10.58 -38.18 14.56
CA VAL A 131 -11.92 -38.02 13.95
C VAL A 131 -12.07 -38.92 12.75
N GLN A 132 -11.06 -39.02 11.88
CA GLN A 132 -11.07 -39.93 10.75
C GLN A 132 -11.14 -41.40 11.17
N HIS A 133 -10.46 -41.79 12.24
CA HIS A 133 -10.56 -43.14 12.78
C HIS A 133 -11.95 -43.41 13.36
N MET A 134 -12.57 -42.47 14.08
CA MET A 134 -13.94 -42.56 14.58
C MET A 134 -14.96 -42.65 13.44
N LEU A 135 -14.84 -41.82 12.42
CA LEU A 135 -15.73 -41.86 11.24
C LEU A 135 -15.65 -43.21 10.52
N TYR A 136 -14.46 -43.76 10.37
CA TYR A 136 -14.28 -45.06 9.78
C TYR A 136 -15.01 -46.15 10.62
N ARG A 137 -14.85 -46.14 11.93
CA ARG A 137 -15.52 -47.11 12.83
C ARG A 137 -17.06 -46.99 12.81
N LEU A 138 -17.61 -45.78 12.70
CA LEU A 138 -19.04 -45.52 12.67
C LEU A 138 -19.69 -45.90 11.34
N LEU A 139 -19.02 -45.63 10.24
CA LEU A 139 -19.56 -45.81 8.89
C LEU A 139 -19.25 -47.18 8.30
N TYR A 140 -18.26 -47.90 8.80
CA TYR A 140 -17.87 -49.23 8.40
C TYR A 140 -18.00 -50.23 9.56
N PRO A 141 -18.60 -51.40 9.39
CA PRO A 141 -19.26 -52.00 8.23
C PRO A 141 -20.78 -51.75 8.13
N SER A 142 -21.33 -50.93 8.98
CA SER A 142 -22.80 -50.82 9.17
C SER A 142 -23.54 -50.06 8.07
N VAL A 143 -22.88 -49.12 7.38
CA VAL A 143 -23.52 -48.20 6.42
C VAL A 143 -22.91 -48.30 5.01
N LEU A 144 -21.59 -48.49 4.91
CA LEU A 144 -20.87 -48.46 3.65
C LEU A 144 -19.91 -49.63 3.47
N GLU A 145 -19.87 -50.22 2.26
CA GLU A 145 -18.79 -51.12 1.88
C GLU A 145 -17.46 -50.37 1.80
N ALA A 146 -16.34 -51.06 2.03
CA ALA A 146 -15.02 -50.48 2.06
C ALA A 146 -14.64 -49.72 0.75
N SER A 147 -15.13 -50.18 -0.40
CA SER A 147 -14.94 -49.53 -1.69
C SER A 147 -15.70 -48.20 -1.79
N SER A 148 -16.91 -48.15 -1.26
CA SER A 148 -17.76 -46.95 -1.26
C SER A 148 -17.26 -45.90 -0.31
N PHE A 149 -16.76 -46.28 0.88
CA PHE A 149 -16.13 -45.36 1.83
C PHE A 149 -14.87 -44.68 1.21
N GLY A 150 -14.00 -45.48 0.58
CA GLY A 150 -12.79 -44.91 -0.08
C GLY A 150 -13.12 -43.94 -1.23
N LYS A 151 -14.19 -44.23 -1.99
CA LYS A 151 -14.68 -43.31 -3.03
C LYS A 151 -15.22 -42.00 -2.44
N LEU A 152 -16.01 -42.07 -1.38
CA LEU A 152 -16.54 -40.89 -0.69
C LEU A 152 -15.41 -40.04 -0.10
N GLU A 153 -14.45 -40.68 0.59
CA GLU A 153 -13.26 -39.99 1.11
C GLU A 153 -12.48 -39.26 0.02
N SER A 154 -12.23 -39.95 -1.12
CA SER A 154 -11.53 -39.34 -2.27
C SER A 154 -12.30 -38.16 -2.85
N LEU A 155 -13.60 -38.24 -2.96
CA LEU A 155 -14.47 -37.17 -3.47
C LEU A 155 -14.47 -35.97 -2.52
N CYS A 156 -14.62 -36.17 -1.22
CA CYS A 156 -14.54 -35.12 -0.20
C CYS A 156 -13.16 -34.45 -0.22
N HIS A 157 -12.09 -35.22 -0.32
CA HIS A 157 -10.73 -34.70 -0.41
C HIS A 157 -10.53 -33.88 -1.68
N GLY A 158 -10.97 -34.36 -2.85
CA GLY A 158 -10.90 -33.64 -4.12
C GLY A 158 -11.65 -32.31 -4.06
N ALA A 159 -12.87 -32.30 -3.51
CA ALA A 159 -13.65 -31.08 -3.32
C ALA A 159 -12.94 -30.08 -2.41
N THR A 160 -12.34 -30.55 -1.31
CA THR A 160 -11.57 -29.69 -0.38
C THR A 160 -10.36 -29.08 -1.08
N CYS A 161 -9.60 -29.86 -1.86
CA CYS A 161 -8.45 -29.36 -2.62
C CYS A 161 -8.86 -28.26 -3.61
N VAL A 162 -9.92 -28.51 -4.41
CA VAL A 162 -10.45 -27.53 -5.37
C VAL A 162 -10.86 -26.23 -4.68
N MET A 163 -11.61 -26.33 -3.56
CA MET A 163 -12.03 -25.14 -2.79
C MET A 163 -10.84 -24.37 -2.24
N ASN A 164 -9.86 -25.04 -1.66
CA ASN A 164 -8.67 -24.39 -1.08
C ASN A 164 -7.81 -23.73 -2.15
N CYS A 165 -7.59 -24.39 -3.30
CA CYS A 165 -6.94 -23.79 -4.47
C CYS A 165 -7.73 -22.57 -4.99
N GLY A 166 -9.06 -22.66 -5.01
CA GLY A 166 -9.93 -21.55 -5.40
C GLY A 166 -9.81 -20.34 -4.45
N LEU A 167 -9.70 -20.56 -3.13
CA LEU A 167 -9.49 -19.49 -2.15
C LEU A 167 -8.14 -18.78 -2.35
N ILE A 168 -7.08 -19.52 -2.68
CA ILE A 168 -5.77 -18.94 -2.96
C ILE A 168 -5.80 -18.16 -4.27
N ALA A 169 -6.39 -18.71 -5.32
CA ALA A 169 -6.56 -18.03 -6.61
C ALA A 169 -7.38 -16.74 -6.45
N TYR A 170 -8.45 -16.78 -5.65
CA TYR A 170 -9.23 -15.60 -5.29
C TYR A 170 -8.37 -14.54 -4.57
N ALA A 171 -7.55 -14.96 -3.59
CA ALA A 171 -6.70 -14.04 -2.83
C ALA A 171 -5.69 -13.34 -3.76
N VAL A 172 -5.03 -14.08 -4.64
CA VAL A 172 -4.09 -13.53 -5.64
C VAL A 172 -4.81 -12.62 -6.63
N GLY A 173 -5.91 -13.08 -7.22
CA GLY A 173 -6.70 -12.29 -8.18
C GLY A 173 -7.21 -10.97 -7.59
N ARG A 174 -7.66 -10.99 -6.32
CA ARG A 174 -8.10 -9.79 -5.60
C ARG A 174 -6.96 -8.77 -5.43
N VAL A 175 -5.76 -9.21 -5.07
CA VAL A 175 -4.59 -8.32 -4.91
C VAL A 175 -4.27 -7.63 -6.23
N PHE A 176 -4.23 -8.37 -7.34
CA PHE A 176 -4.02 -7.79 -8.68
C PHE A 176 -5.16 -6.87 -9.10
N TRP A 177 -6.41 -7.24 -8.83
CA TRP A 177 -7.58 -6.41 -9.16
C TRP A 177 -7.55 -5.07 -8.42
N VAL A 178 -7.23 -5.07 -7.13
CA VAL A 178 -7.09 -3.85 -6.32
C VAL A 178 -5.98 -2.97 -6.90
N ASN A 179 -4.83 -3.55 -7.26
CA ASN A 179 -3.73 -2.81 -7.88
C ASN A 179 -4.11 -2.14 -9.21
N CYS A 180 -4.97 -2.77 -10.02
CA CYS A 180 -5.42 -2.20 -11.28
C CYS A 180 -6.45 -1.08 -11.09
N ARG A 181 -7.33 -1.21 -10.08
CA ARG A 181 -8.42 -0.25 -9.86
C ARG A 181 -8.03 0.96 -9.02
N VAL A 182 -7.28 0.73 -7.97
CA VAL A 182 -6.76 1.80 -7.14
C VAL A 182 -5.50 2.30 -7.83
N ALA A 183 -5.58 3.45 -8.55
CA ALA A 183 -4.39 4.08 -9.13
C ALA A 183 -3.64 4.86 -8.04
N PRO A 184 -2.83 4.19 -7.21
CA PRO A 184 -2.15 4.84 -6.10
C PRO A 184 -1.13 5.84 -6.67
N ALA A 185 -0.78 6.85 -5.89
CA ALA A 185 0.33 7.73 -6.17
C ALA A 185 1.58 6.92 -6.56
N TYR A 186 2.43 7.49 -7.39
CA TYR A 186 3.64 6.82 -7.91
C TYR A 186 4.45 6.13 -6.81
N PHE A 187 4.52 6.77 -5.64
CA PHE A 187 5.13 6.23 -4.42
C PHE A 187 4.56 4.87 -4.00
N PHE A 188 3.23 4.71 -3.99
CA PHE A 188 2.57 3.46 -3.58
C PHE A 188 2.53 2.43 -4.71
N ARG A 189 2.31 2.85 -5.95
CA ARG A 189 2.13 1.96 -7.12
C ARG A 189 3.28 1.00 -7.30
N TYR A 190 4.50 1.49 -7.13
CA TYR A 190 5.68 0.67 -7.31
C TYR A 190 5.82 -0.43 -6.25
N TYR A 191 5.58 -0.06 -4.98
CA TYR A 191 5.60 -1.03 -3.88
C TYR A 191 4.47 -2.04 -4.00
N ALA A 192 3.27 -1.60 -4.35
CA ALA A 192 2.10 -2.43 -4.46
C ALA A 192 2.25 -3.52 -5.54
N TRP A 193 2.83 -3.19 -6.71
CA TRP A 193 3.13 -4.18 -7.75
C TRP A 193 4.19 -5.19 -7.31
N GLY A 194 5.24 -4.73 -6.65
CA GLY A 194 6.29 -5.60 -6.09
C GLY A 194 5.74 -6.56 -5.03
N GLU A 195 4.96 -6.05 -4.08
CA GLU A 195 4.29 -6.86 -3.04
C GLU A 195 3.31 -7.86 -3.66
N SER A 196 2.54 -7.49 -4.68
CA SER A 196 1.61 -8.38 -5.38
C SER A 196 2.31 -9.51 -6.09
N LEU A 197 3.42 -9.24 -6.76
CA LEU A 197 4.19 -10.27 -7.46
C LEU A 197 4.89 -11.21 -6.49
N CYS A 198 5.48 -10.68 -5.40
CA CYS A 198 6.05 -11.52 -4.34
C CYS A 198 4.99 -12.42 -3.72
N PHE A 199 3.80 -11.88 -3.42
CA PHE A 199 2.68 -12.66 -2.89
C PHE A 199 2.26 -13.77 -3.86
N ALA A 200 2.13 -13.48 -5.15
CA ALA A 200 1.81 -14.47 -6.18
C ALA A 200 2.88 -15.58 -6.26
N CYS A 201 4.16 -15.24 -6.21
CA CYS A 201 5.25 -16.22 -6.19
C CYS A 201 5.15 -17.14 -4.96
N ILE A 202 4.87 -16.58 -3.78
CA ILE A 202 4.72 -17.37 -2.55
C ILE A 202 3.49 -18.27 -2.63
N ALA A 203 2.36 -17.76 -3.13
CA ALA A 203 1.13 -18.54 -3.30
C ALA A 203 1.31 -19.71 -4.26
N VAL A 204 2.02 -19.50 -5.38
CA VAL A 204 2.34 -20.57 -6.33
C VAL A 204 3.30 -21.59 -5.70
N ALA A 205 4.33 -21.14 -4.95
CA ALA A 205 5.23 -22.05 -4.23
C ALA A 205 4.47 -22.92 -3.21
N TYR A 206 3.51 -22.31 -2.50
CA TYR A 206 2.63 -23.03 -1.59
C TYR A 206 1.79 -24.08 -2.30
N LEU A 207 1.16 -23.74 -3.43
CA LEU A 207 0.35 -24.68 -4.22
C LEU A 207 1.18 -25.85 -4.76
N PHE A 208 2.42 -25.63 -5.19
CA PHE A 208 3.30 -26.71 -5.62
C PHE A 208 3.56 -27.75 -4.54
N ILE A 209 3.70 -27.32 -3.27
CA ILE A 209 4.03 -28.22 -2.16
C ILE A 209 2.78 -28.83 -1.55
N PHE A 210 1.71 -28.02 -1.35
CA PHE A 210 0.56 -28.34 -0.52
C PHE A 210 -0.77 -28.41 -1.29
N TRP A 211 -0.76 -28.61 -2.62
CA TRP A 211 -1.98 -28.73 -3.42
C TRP A 211 -2.95 -29.81 -2.90
N PHE A 212 -2.38 -30.89 -2.28
CA PHE A 212 -3.11 -32.03 -1.74
C PHE A 212 -3.57 -31.83 -0.28
N ALA A 213 -3.13 -30.79 0.40
CA ALA A 213 -3.40 -30.61 1.84
C ALA A 213 -4.61 -29.67 2.08
N PRO A 214 -5.39 -29.85 3.18
CA PRO A 214 -5.22 -30.86 4.21
C PRO A 214 -5.58 -32.27 3.72
N MET A 215 -4.93 -33.28 4.24
CA MET A 215 -5.10 -34.67 3.82
C MET A 215 -5.26 -35.59 5.03
N ASN A 216 -6.03 -36.67 4.81
CA ASN A 216 -6.05 -37.79 5.73
C ASN A 216 -4.83 -38.71 5.48
N PHE A 217 -3.90 -38.71 6.43
CA PHE A 217 -2.70 -39.55 6.37
C PHE A 217 -2.87 -40.92 7.02
N ILE A 218 -4.06 -41.25 7.54
CA ILE A 218 -4.32 -42.53 8.17
C ILE A 218 -5.01 -43.42 7.18
N LYS A 219 -4.51 -44.66 7.06
CA LYS A 219 -5.14 -45.75 6.35
C LYS A 219 -5.53 -46.80 7.36
N VAL A 220 -6.82 -46.99 7.58
CA VAL A 220 -7.33 -48.02 8.48
C VAL A 220 -7.48 -49.34 7.70
N SER A 221 -6.88 -50.41 8.19
CA SER A 221 -6.94 -51.76 7.57
C SER A 221 -8.09 -52.56 8.17
N LYS A 222 -8.69 -53.43 7.33
CA LYS A 222 -9.75 -54.36 7.74
C LYS A 222 -9.37 -55.36 8.85
N LEU A 223 -8.07 -55.66 8.92
CA LEU A 223 -7.54 -56.69 9.85
C LEU A 223 -6.96 -56.00 11.09
N ALA A 224 -7.71 -56.02 12.15
CA ALA A 224 -7.33 -55.54 13.45
C ALA A 224 -6.85 -54.09 13.48
N ASP A 225 -7.18 -53.34 14.47
CA ASP A 225 -6.81 -51.97 14.88
C ASP A 225 -5.43 -51.40 14.42
N PHE A 226 -4.92 -51.90 13.29
CA PHE A 226 -3.65 -51.53 12.73
C PHE A 226 -3.78 -50.24 11.93
N VAL A 227 -3.27 -49.15 12.48
CA VAL A 227 -3.19 -47.84 11.80
C VAL A 227 -1.93 -47.81 10.99
N SER A 228 -2.03 -47.83 9.67
CA SER A 228 -0.95 -47.53 8.77
C SER A 228 -1.02 -46.07 8.30
N TYR A 229 0.15 -45.50 8.00
CA TYR A 229 0.22 -44.11 7.53
C TYR A 229 0.40 -44.09 6.01
N ARG A 230 -0.34 -43.18 5.34
CA ARG A 230 -0.19 -42.95 3.89
C ARG A 230 1.10 -42.22 3.62
N SER A 231 1.78 -42.60 2.55
CA SER A 231 2.88 -41.80 2.02
C SER A 231 2.38 -40.48 1.44
N VAL A 232 3.21 -39.46 1.51
CA VAL A 232 2.91 -38.18 0.84
C VAL A 232 2.91 -38.42 -0.68
N PRO A 233 1.97 -37.84 -1.46
CA PRO A 233 1.89 -38.05 -2.90
C PRO A 233 3.01 -37.32 -3.67
N LEU A 234 4.25 -37.47 -3.21
CA LEU A 234 5.48 -36.95 -3.83
C LEU A 234 6.06 -38.09 -4.69
N SER A 235 5.51 -38.31 -5.90
CA SER A 235 6.10 -39.30 -6.81
C SER A 235 7.16 -38.64 -7.68
N GLY A 236 8.37 -39.26 -7.76
CA GLY A 236 9.48 -38.75 -8.57
C GLY A 236 9.24 -38.71 -10.09
N SER A 237 8.15 -39.32 -10.54
CA SER A 237 7.70 -39.32 -11.93
C SER A 237 6.75 -38.15 -12.28
N ASN A 238 6.32 -37.36 -11.29
CA ASN A 238 5.37 -36.27 -11.52
C ASN A 238 6.13 -35.04 -12.05
N LEU A 239 5.79 -34.58 -13.25
CA LEU A 239 6.39 -33.40 -13.90
C LEU A 239 6.42 -32.16 -12.98
N ILE A 240 5.39 -32.00 -12.13
CA ILE A 240 5.28 -30.90 -11.15
C ILE A 240 6.50 -30.85 -10.24
N TYR A 241 6.92 -31.99 -9.69
CA TYR A 241 8.06 -32.05 -8.77
C TYR A 241 9.41 -31.90 -9.45
N GLN A 242 9.50 -32.24 -10.76
CA GLN A 242 10.71 -31.99 -11.53
C GLN A 242 10.91 -30.51 -11.82
N ILE A 243 9.84 -29.75 -12.07
CA ILE A 243 9.88 -28.30 -12.37
C ILE A 243 10.05 -27.46 -11.08
N TYR A 244 9.58 -27.96 -9.96
CA TYR A 244 9.53 -27.22 -8.70
C TYR A 244 10.87 -26.60 -8.24
N PRO A 245 12.04 -27.28 -8.26
CA PRO A 245 13.31 -26.67 -7.88
C PRO A 245 13.67 -25.46 -8.76
N TYR A 246 13.44 -25.55 -10.06
CA TYR A 246 13.70 -24.45 -11.00
C TYR A 246 12.78 -23.26 -10.73
N TYR A 247 11.50 -23.55 -10.45
CA TYR A 247 10.55 -22.51 -10.03
C TYR A 247 11.00 -21.80 -8.75
N LEU A 248 11.47 -22.53 -7.73
CA LEU A 248 11.94 -21.94 -6.50
C LEU A 248 13.14 -21.00 -6.72
N VAL A 249 14.08 -21.42 -7.57
CA VAL A 249 15.23 -20.58 -7.94
C VAL A 249 14.75 -19.31 -8.63
N LEU A 250 13.87 -19.42 -9.61
CA LEU A 250 13.30 -18.26 -10.32
C LEU A 250 12.53 -17.34 -9.37
N ALA A 251 11.64 -17.89 -8.55
CA ALA A 251 10.88 -17.12 -7.57
C ALA A 251 11.80 -16.37 -6.59
N THR A 252 12.90 -17.00 -6.17
CA THR A 252 13.92 -16.39 -5.31
C THR A 252 14.55 -15.17 -5.98
N PHE A 253 14.99 -15.29 -7.23
CA PHE A 253 15.57 -14.18 -7.98
C PHE A 253 14.56 -13.04 -8.17
N VAL A 254 13.32 -13.35 -8.49
CA VAL A 254 12.25 -12.37 -8.64
C VAL A 254 12.03 -11.61 -7.33
N ILE A 255 11.91 -12.31 -6.21
CA ILE A 255 11.73 -11.70 -4.88
C ILE A 255 12.92 -10.83 -4.51
N MET A 256 14.15 -11.32 -4.69
CA MET A 256 15.37 -10.55 -4.42
C MET A 256 15.48 -9.30 -5.30
N TYR A 257 15.15 -9.40 -6.59
CA TYR A 257 15.13 -8.27 -7.50
C TYR A 257 14.16 -7.18 -7.03
N PHE A 258 12.93 -7.56 -6.65
CA PHE A 258 11.94 -6.60 -6.17
C PHE A 258 12.31 -5.97 -4.83
N LEU A 259 12.89 -6.74 -3.90
CA LEU A 259 13.40 -6.21 -2.63
C LEU A 259 14.53 -5.20 -2.87
N TRP A 260 15.53 -5.58 -3.68
CA TRP A 260 16.65 -4.70 -4.00
C TRP A 260 16.18 -3.42 -4.69
N HIS A 261 15.30 -3.56 -5.69
CA HIS A 261 14.77 -2.43 -6.43
C HIS A 261 13.88 -1.52 -5.56
N SER A 262 13.11 -2.09 -4.64
CA SER A 262 12.35 -1.36 -3.63
C SER A 262 13.27 -0.49 -2.75
N ILE A 263 14.37 -1.06 -2.26
CA ILE A 263 15.35 -0.33 -1.42
C ILE A 263 16.00 0.81 -2.23
N VAL A 264 16.41 0.55 -3.46
CA VAL A 264 17.06 1.56 -4.33
C VAL A 264 16.11 2.71 -4.64
N ASN A 265 14.86 2.41 -4.99
CA ASN A 265 13.87 3.45 -5.30
C ASN A 265 13.51 4.28 -4.06
N ARG A 266 13.40 3.65 -2.90
CA ARG A 266 13.17 4.37 -1.65
C ARG A 266 14.28 5.40 -1.40
N ARG A 267 15.55 5.01 -1.54
CA ARG A 267 16.68 5.94 -1.41
C ARG A 267 16.64 7.08 -2.42
N LYS A 268 16.27 6.81 -3.68
CA LYS A 268 16.13 7.86 -4.71
C LYS A 268 15.03 8.86 -4.36
N LEU A 269 13.89 8.38 -3.86
CA LEU A 269 12.78 9.24 -3.44
C LEU A 269 13.19 10.11 -2.25
N GLU A 270 13.84 9.52 -1.23
CA GLU A 270 14.34 10.24 -0.06
C GLU A 270 15.38 11.32 -0.48
N CYS A 271 16.30 11.00 -1.40
CA CYS A 271 17.28 11.97 -1.93
C CYS A 271 16.60 13.12 -2.69
N ASN A 272 15.62 12.83 -3.55
CA ASN A 272 14.89 13.87 -4.27
C ASN A 272 14.11 14.78 -3.32
N GLU A 273 13.44 14.20 -2.32
CA GLU A 273 12.71 14.93 -1.30
C GLU A 273 13.63 15.87 -0.50
N LEU A 274 14.82 15.37 -0.10
CA LEU A 274 15.83 16.20 0.58
C LEU A 274 16.36 17.33 -0.32
N ASN A 275 16.55 17.09 -1.61
CA ASN A 275 17.01 18.13 -2.54
C ASN A 275 15.95 19.22 -2.73
N ILE A 276 14.68 18.85 -2.90
CA ILE A 276 13.57 19.81 -3.01
C ILE A 276 13.44 20.61 -1.71
N ARG A 277 13.50 19.97 -0.55
CA ARG A 277 13.49 20.68 0.75
C ARG A 277 14.62 21.68 0.86
N ARG A 278 15.86 21.30 0.52
CA ARG A 278 17.01 22.21 0.55
C ARG A 278 16.84 23.41 -0.39
N GLN A 279 16.28 23.19 -1.57
CA GLN A 279 15.99 24.27 -2.52
C GLN A 279 14.94 25.23 -1.97
N ILE A 280 13.89 24.71 -1.36
CA ILE A 280 12.84 25.52 -0.73
C ILE A 280 13.39 26.31 0.46
N ASP A 281 14.17 25.68 1.36
CA ASP A 281 14.74 26.35 2.52
C ASP A 281 15.74 27.46 2.10
N ALA A 282 16.56 27.21 1.08
CA ALA A 282 17.46 28.22 0.54
C ALA A 282 16.69 29.38 -0.10
N ALA A 283 15.65 29.08 -0.88
CA ALA A 283 14.80 30.10 -1.49
C ALA A 283 13.99 30.88 -0.44
N ASP A 284 13.51 30.23 0.63
CA ASP A 284 12.80 30.88 1.73
C ASP A 284 13.68 31.92 2.45
N THR A 285 14.92 31.54 2.77
CA THR A 285 15.89 32.46 3.40
C THR A 285 16.23 33.65 2.49
N THR A 286 16.48 33.39 1.22
CA THR A 286 16.75 34.42 0.23
C THR A 286 15.53 35.32 0.02
N SER A 287 14.33 34.77 -0.06
CA SER A 287 13.09 35.49 -0.23
C SER A 287 12.82 36.43 0.96
N LYS A 288 13.00 35.96 2.19
CA LYS A 288 12.83 36.78 3.41
C LYS A 288 13.75 38.01 3.38
N THR A 289 15.04 37.78 3.09
CA THR A 289 16.02 38.85 3.03
C THR A 289 15.69 39.84 1.90
N PHE A 290 15.34 39.31 0.72
CA PHE A 290 14.94 40.11 -0.43
C PHE A 290 13.67 40.92 -0.16
N CYS A 291 12.61 40.31 0.35
CA CYS A 291 11.38 41.02 0.67
C CYS A 291 11.60 42.12 1.72
N HIS A 292 12.44 41.88 2.72
CA HIS A 292 12.77 42.90 3.72
C HIS A 292 13.51 44.06 3.12
N TYR A 293 14.52 43.77 2.28
CA TYR A 293 15.28 44.83 1.58
C TYR A 293 14.37 45.64 0.65
N MET A 294 13.58 44.96 -0.20
CA MET A 294 12.66 45.63 -1.13
C MET A 294 11.57 46.46 -0.46
N LYS A 295 11.06 46.02 0.68
CA LYS A 295 10.11 46.82 1.49
C LYS A 295 10.76 48.11 1.96
N ASN A 296 12.00 48.04 2.46
CA ASN A 296 12.71 49.23 2.94
C ASN A 296 12.98 50.20 1.78
N GLU A 297 13.39 49.72 0.62
CA GLU A 297 13.59 50.54 -0.57
C GLU A 297 12.27 51.20 -1.05
N LEU A 298 11.16 50.46 -1.07
CA LEU A 298 9.86 51.01 -1.44
C LEU A 298 9.40 52.09 -0.48
N LEU A 299 9.61 51.92 0.85
CA LEU A 299 9.30 52.91 1.84
C LEU A 299 10.15 54.19 1.69
N ALA A 300 11.46 54.03 1.41
CA ALA A 300 12.36 55.16 1.14
C ALA A 300 11.92 55.92 -0.11
N LEU A 301 11.61 55.19 -1.20
CA LEU A 301 11.15 55.77 -2.44
C LEU A 301 9.82 56.49 -2.32
N SER A 302 8.86 55.91 -1.54
CA SER A 302 7.58 56.56 -1.24
C SER A 302 7.81 57.86 -0.47
N ALA A 303 8.72 57.89 0.54
CA ALA A 303 9.05 59.08 1.31
C ALA A 303 9.72 60.17 0.45
N GLU A 304 10.61 59.76 -0.44
CA GLU A 304 11.24 60.72 -1.41
C GLU A 304 10.21 61.34 -2.35
N VAL A 305 9.28 60.53 -2.89
CA VAL A 305 8.20 61.00 -3.78
C VAL A 305 7.24 61.92 -3.00
N GLU A 306 6.92 61.61 -1.76
CA GLU A 306 6.10 62.48 -0.90
C GLU A 306 6.71 63.86 -0.68
N MET A 307 8.06 63.97 -0.55
CA MET A 307 8.78 65.21 -0.36
C MET A 307 8.95 66.06 -1.62
N LEU A 308 8.65 65.52 -2.82
CA LEU A 308 8.76 66.29 -4.07
C LEU A 308 7.68 67.38 -4.11
N GLU A 309 8.10 68.65 -4.26
CA GLU A 309 7.22 69.75 -4.62
C GLU A 309 6.87 69.65 -6.10
N VAL A 310 5.63 69.45 -6.43
CA VAL A 310 5.13 69.28 -7.81
C VAL A 310 4.07 70.35 -8.13
N SER A 311 3.94 70.68 -9.41
CA SER A 311 2.88 71.58 -9.88
C SER A 311 1.51 70.90 -9.82
N GLU A 312 0.40 71.68 -9.86
CA GLU A 312 -0.95 71.13 -9.88
C GLU A 312 -1.18 70.14 -11.05
N GLN A 313 -0.48 70.30 -12.19
CA GLN A 313 -0.57 69.43 -13.34
C GLN A 313 0.15 68.08 -13.19
N GLU A 314 1.12 68.00 -12.25
CA GLU A 314 1.92 66.79 -11.96
C GLU A 314 1.44 66.07 -10.67
N ALA A 315 0.43 66.64 -9.98
CA ALA A 315 -0.10 66.09 -8.74
C ALA A 315 -0.75 64.71 -8.93
N ASP A 316 -1.38 64.48 -10.09
CA ASP A 316 -2.00 63.19 -10.44
C ASP A 316 -0.95 62.11 -10.69
N ASP A 317 0.16 62.45 -11.38
CA ASP A 317 1.27 61.54 -11.59
C ASP A 317 1.96 61.11 -10.29
N LYS A 318 2.16 62.08 -9.38
CA LYS A 318 2.68 61.81 -8.03
C LYS A 318 1.83 60.83 -7.27
N LYS A 319 0.51 61.03 -7.29
CA LYS A 319 -0.45 60.16 -6.67
C LYS A 319 -0.45 58.74 -7.25
N GLU A 320 -0.38 58.63 -8.58
CA GLU A 320 -0.28 57.33 -9.27
C GLU A 320 0.99 56.57 -8.85
N ILE A 321 2.14 57.24 -8.75
CA ILE A 321 3.40 56.61 -8.31
C ILE A 321 3.28 56.10 -6.88
N LEU A 322 2.73 56.89 -5.95
CA LEU A 322 2.50 56.44 -4.56
C LEU A 322 1.57 55.25 -4.47
N GLU A 323 0.46 55.25 -5.21
CA GLU A 323 -0.44 54.13 -5.27
C GLU A 323 0.25 52.83 -5.83
N ARG A 324 1.12 52.98 -6.80
CA ARG A 324 1.92 51.86 -7.32
C ARG A 324 2.91 51.34 -6.28
N CYS A 325 3.58 52.21 -5.54
CA CYS A 325 4.47 51.82 -4.45
C CYS A 325 3.75 51.09 -3.34
N ASP A 326 2.58 51.56 -2.92
CA ASP A 326 1.74 50.92 -1.88
C ASP A 326 1.22 49.55 -2.35
N ASN A 327 0.84 49.44 -3.62
CA ASN A 327 0.43 48.17 -4.21
C ASN A 327 1.59 47.15 -4.24
N LEU A 328 2.79 47.58 -4.59
CA LEU A 328 3.99 46.72 -4.55
C LEU A 328 4.35 46.32 -3.12
N TYR A 329 4.26 47.26 -2.16
CA TYR A 329 4.54 46.98 -0.76
C TYR A 329 3.56 45.93 -0.21
N ARG A 330 2.24 46.07 -0.48
CA ARG A 330 1.22 45.09 -0.08
C ARG A 330 1.51 43.70 -0.67
N ARG A 331 1.86 43.62 -1.95
CA ARG A 331 2.21 42.35 -2.60
C ARG A 331 3.46 41.70 -1.98
N LEU A 332 4.50 42.50 -1.65
CA LEU A 332 5.68 41.99 -0.95
C LEU A 332 5.35 41.54 0.49
N ASP A 333 4.41 42.20 1.15
CA ASP A 333 3.96 41.81 2.48
C ASP A 333 3.18 40.47 2.46
N GLU A 334 2.34 40.28 1.46
CA GLU A 334 1.66 38.99 1.22
C GLU A 334 2.67 37.85 1.00
N ILE A 335 3.71 38.07 0.17
CA ILE A 335 4.79 37.12 -0.03
C ILE A 335 5.51 36.82 1.28
N HIS A 336 5.88 37.85 2.03
CA HIS A 336 6.58 37.68 3.28
C HIS A 336 5.73 36.92 4.33
N ARG A 337 4.44 37.22 4.43
CA ARG A 337 3.51 36.47 5.30
C ARG A 337 3.33 35.04 4.87
N SER A 338 3.21 34.79 3.57
CA SER A 338 3.03 33.43 3.03
C SER A 338 4.27 32.56 3.23
N THR A 339 5.47 33.15 3.30
CA THR A 339 6.72 32.42 3.58
C THR A 339 6.97 32.22 5.08
N LYS A 340 6.37 33.04 5.94
CA LYS A 340 6.52 32.96 7.39
C LYS A 340 5.49 32.01 7.98
N MET A 341 5.73 30.69 7.88
CA MET A 341 4.93 29.73 8.67
C MET A 341 5.25 29.93 10.16
N SER A 342 4.23 30.33 10.93
CA SER A 342 4.24 30.25 12.39
C SER A 342 4.17 28.80 12.85
N GLU A 343 4.26 28.54 14.15
CA GLU A 343 4.06 27.19 14.68
C GLU A 343 2.71 26.62 14.25
N LEU A 344 2.72 25.38 13.71
CA LEU A 344 1.51 24.70 13.24
C LEU A 344 0.64 24.33 14.43
N VAL A 345 -0.65 24.63 14.34
CA VAL A 345 -1.67 24.17 15.27
C VAL A 345 -2.39 22.95 14.68
N LEU A 346 -1.77 21.78 14.84
CA LEU A 346 -2.33 20.53 14.31
C LEU A 346 -3.58 20.10 15.07
N LYS A 347 -4.69 19.88 14.35
CA LYS A 347 -5.96 19.39 14.87
C LYS A 347 -6.35 18.09 14.20
N LYS A 348 -7.09 17.24 14.92
CA LYS A 348 -7.72 16.05 14.33
C LYS A 348 -8.89 16.51 13.44
N THR A 349 -8.74 16.36 12.13
CA THR A 349 -9.67 16.93 11.15
C THR A 349 -10.21 15.83 10.24
N ASP A 350 -11.51 15.91 9.94
CA ASP A 350 -12.15 15.16 8.86
C ASP A 350 -11.87 15.86 7.53
N VAL A 351 -11.03 15.23 6.72
CA VAL A 351 -10.60 15.81 5.43
C VAL A 351 -11.75 15.94 4.44
N CYS A 352 -12.74 15.03 4.48
CA CYS A 352 -13.88 15.12 3.57
C CYS A 352 -14.67 16.38 3.83
N ARG A 353 -14.95 16.66 5.10
CA ARG A 353 -15.64 17.88 5.53
C ARG A 353 -14.83 19.13 5.16
N LEU A 354 -13.53 19.15 5.49
CA LEU A 354 -12.67 20.29 5.19
C LEU A 354 -12.60 20.58 3.69
N MET A 355 -12.48 19.54 2.85
CA MET A 355 -12.47 19.71 1.38
C MET A 355 -13.81 20.27 0.87
N ASP A 356 -14.94 19.84 1.42
CA ASP A 356 -16.25 20.38 1.06
C ASP A 356 -16.38 21.86 1.46
N GLU A 357 -15.94 22.26 2.67
CA GLU A 357 -15.91 23.65 3.14
C GLU A 357 -15.04 24.53 2.20
N ILE A 358 -13.84 24.06 1.82
CA ILE A 358 -12.97 24.79 0.89
C ILE A 358 -13.65 24.99 -0.49
N LEU A 359 -14.30 23.94 -1.01
CA LEU A 359 -14.99 24.03 -2.29
C LEU A 359 -16.19 24.97 -2.24
N GLU A 360 -16.94 25.02 -1.13
CA GLU A 360 -18.02 25.97 -0.92
C GLU A 360 -17.50 27.41 -0.91
N HIS A 361 -16.40 27.68 -0.23
CA HIS A 361 -15.77 29.02 -0.25
C HIS A 361 -15.32 29.43 -1.65
N MET A 362 -14.84 28.49 -2.46
CA MET A 362 -14.36 28.74 -3.81
C MET A 362 -15.43 28.60 -4.89
N ALA A 363 -16.68 28.30 -4.54
CA ALA A 363 -17.77 28.10 -5.51
C ALA A 363 -17.94 29.29 -6.51
N PRO A 364 -17.75 30.55 -6.09
CA PRO A 364 -17.80 31.68 -7.03
C PRO A 364 -16.77 31.63 -8.16
N ASP A 365 -15.61 31.02 -7.90
CA ASP A 365 -14.50 30.91 -8.85
C ASP A 365 -14.68 29.76 -9.84
N PHE A 366 -15.56 28.79 -9.58
CA PHE A 366 -15.80 27.59 -10.35
C PHE A 366 -17.23 27.50 -10.91
N LYS A 367 -17.89 28.63 -11.18
CA LYS A 367 -19.29 28.67 -11.65
C LYS A 367 -19.52 27.91 -12.97
N ASP A 368 -18.52 27.95 -13.86
CA ASP A 368 -18.60 27.34 -15.19
C ASP A 368 -17.80 26.02 -15.26
N CYS A 369 -17.57 25.37 -14.11
CA CYS A 369 -16.80 24.13 -14.00
C CYS A 369 -17.64 23.01 -13.39
N GLU A 370 -17.65 21.84 -14.03
CA GLU A 370 -18.24 20.64 -13.45
C GLU A 370 -17.30 20.07 -12.37
N ILE A 371 -17.75 20.05 -11.10
CA ILE A 371 -17.00 19.48 -9.99
C ILE A 371 -17.52 18.08 -9.71
N ARG A 372 -16.66 17.06 -9.93
CA ARG A 372 -16.94 15.64 -9.64
C ARG A 372 -16.27 15.23 -8.34
N LYS A 373 -17.07 14.77 -7.36
CA LYS A 373 -16.58 14.32 -6.07
C LYS A 373 -16.71 12.81 -5.94
N GLU A 374 -15.58 12.12 -5.70
CA GLU A 374 -15.51 10.68 -5.51
C GLU A 374 -14.82 10.39 -4.17
N TYR A 375 -15.60 10.34 -3.08
CA TYR A 375 -15.07 10.10 -1.73
C TYR A 375 -15.34 8.65 -1.29
N GLU A 376 -14.29 7.96 -0.85
CA GLU A 376 -14.44 6.65 -0.24
C GLU A 376 -15.13 6.77 1.13
N ARG A 377 -15.94 5.78 1.49
CA ARG A 377 -16.63 5.79 2.79
C ARG A 377 -15.68 5.39 3.91
N GLY A 378 -15.68 6.16 5.01
CA GLY A 378 -14.92 5.84 6.21
C GLY A 378 -13.44 6.18 6.12
N ILE A 379 -13.11 7.29 5.46
CA ILE A 379 -11.77 7.87 5.45
C ILE A 379 -11.37 8.25 6.88
N PRO A 380 -10.20 7.83 7.38
CA PRO A 380 -9.74 8.19 8.71
C PRO A 380 -9.39 9.68 8.80
N SER A 381 -9.51 10.26 10.00
CA SER A 381 -9.08 11.65 10.26
C SER A 381 -7.55 11.78 10.11
N VAL A 382 -7.11 12.99 9.86
CA VAL A 382 -5.69 13.38 9.77
C VAL A 382 -5.37 14.47 10.80
N MET A 383 -4.06 14.69 11.09
CA MET A 383 -3.61 15.84 11.89
C MET A 383 -3.16 16.94 10.94
N VAL A 384 -3.94 18.02 10.86
CA VAL A 384 -3.63 19.17 10.01
C VAL A 384 -3.93 20.49 10.70
N ASP A 385 -3.22 21.52 10.31
CA ASP A 385 -3.60 22.90 10.56
C ASP A 385 -4.53 23.33 9.43
N GLU A 386 -5.81 23.52 9.73
CA GLU A 386 -6.88 23.75 8.75
C GLU A 386 -6.60 24.99 7.89
N VAL A 387 -6.06 26.06 8.50
CA VAL A 387 -5.79 27.33 7.80
C VAL A 387 -4.68 27.16 6.74
N TYR A 388 -3.57 26.56 7.13
CA TYR A 388 -2.48 26.31 6.18
C TYR A 388 -2.84 25.26 5.14
N PHE A 389 -3.61 24.25 5.55
CA PHE A 389 -4.06 23.22 4.60
C PHE A 389 -5.03 23.80 3.58
N GLU A 390 -6.00 24.62 3.99
CA GLU A 390 -6.89 25.37 3.09
C GLU A 390 -6.09 26.21 2.10
N GLN A 391 -5.07 26.93 2.55
CA GLN A 391 -4.18 27.72 1.70
C GLN A 391 -3.46 26.84 0.66
N ALA A 392 -2.98 25.67 1.04
CA ALA A 392 -2.33 24.74 0.13
C ALA A 392 -3.28 24.21 -0.96
N VAL A 393 -4.49 23.83 -0.56
CA VAL A 393 -5.54 23.36 -1.48
C VAL A 393 -6.01 24.49 -2.40
N HIS A 394 -6.23 25.68 -1.86
CA HIS A 394 -6.59 26.88 -2.62
C HIS A 394 -5.59 27.16 -3.74
N ASN A 395 -4.28 27.11 -3.47
CA ASN A 395 -3.26 27.30 -4.48
C ASN A 395 -3.33 26.27 -5.61
N ILE A 396 -3.64 25.01 -5.30
CA ILE A 396 -3.79 23.95 -6.31
C ILE A 396 -5.05 24.20 -7.15
N LEU A 397 -6.17 24.53 -6.51
CA LEU A 397 -7.44 24.79 -7.19
C LEU A 397 -7.37 26.00 -8.12
N MET A 398 -6.69 27.08 -7.67
CA MET A 398 -6.48 28.25 -8.52
C MET A 398 -5.60 27.95 -9.74
N ASN A 399 -4.56 27.15 -9.58
CA ASN A 399 -3.75 26.70 -10.72
C ASN A 399 -4.56 25.84 -11.71
N ALA A 400 -5.43 24.95 -11.19
CA ALA A 400 -6.34 24.13 -12.00
C ALA A 400 -7.30 25.02 -12.80
N ARG A 401 -7.92 26.02 -12.15
CA ARG A 401 -8.81 27.00 -12.81
C ARG A 401 -8.11 27.71 -13.94
N GLU A 402 -6.91 28.27 -13.69
CA GLU A 402 -6.15 28.99 -14.72
C GLU A 402 -5.71 28.10 -15.89
N ALA A 403 -5.43 26.81 -15.62
CA ALA A 403 -5.12 25.84 -16.66
C ALA A 403 -6.34 25.53 -17.53
N MET A 404 -7.53 25.44 -16.93
CA MET A 404 -8.78 25.21 -17.65
C MET A 404 -9.25 26.45 -18.41
N GLU A 405 -9.13 27.66 -17.86
CA GLU A 405 -9.46 28.92 -18.55
C GLU A 405 -8.67 29.12 -19.87
N LYS A 406 -7.50 28.51 -20.01
CA LYS A 406 -6.70 28.53 -21.24
C LYS A 406 -7.19 27.55 -22.30
N CYS A 407 -8.22 26.75 -22.01
CA CYS A 407 -8.80 25.75 -22.89
C CYS A 407 -10.30 26.04 -23.15
N PRO A 408 -10.68 27.16 -23.77
CA PRO A 408 -12.07 27.58 -23.93
C PRO A 408 -12.89 26.61 -24.78
N ASP A 409 -12.27 25.79 -25.59
CA ASP A 409 -12.93 24.80 -26.47
C ASP A 409 -13.37 23.53 -25.77
N ARG A 410 -13.15 23.41 -24.44
CA ARG A 410 -13.49 22.24 -23.62
C ARG A 410 -14.32 22.66 -22.42
N ASP A 411 -15.30 21.81 -22.06
CA ASP A 411 -15.98 21.95 -20.76
C ASP A 411 -14.97 21.75 -19.63
N SER A 412 -14.93 22.68 -18.69
CA SER A 412 -14.05 22.62 -17.54
C SER A 412 -14.53 21.55 -16.55
N ILE A 413 -13.70 20.56 -16.26
CA ILE A 413 -14.00 19.45 -15.35
C ILE A 413 -12.92 19.35 -14.27
N LEU A 414 -13.34 19.51 -13.03
CA LEU A 414 -12.49 19.30 -11.85
C LEU A 414 -12.94 18.04 -11.12
N THR A 415 -12.06 17.05 -10.99
CA THR A 415 -12.35 15.79 -10.29
C THR A 415 -11.57 15.71 -8.98
N LEU A 416 -12.30 15.54 -7.88
CA LEU A 416 -11.72 15.33 -6.55
C LEU A 416 -11.95 13.88 -6.12
N ARG A 417 -10.86 13.18 -5.80
CA ARG A 417 -10.92 11.81 -5.28
C ARG A 417 -10.25 11.74 -3.92
N LEU A 418 -10.98 11.26 -2.93
CA LEU A 418 -10.47 11.01 -1.59
C LEU A 418 -10.60 9.54 -1.26
N TYR A 419 -9.49 8.94 -0.88
CA TYR A 419 -9.46 7.55 -0.45
C TYR A 419 -8.30 7.30 0.53
N SER A 420 -8.39 6.19 1.26
CA SER A 420 -7.36 5.81 2.22
C SER A 420 -6.54 4.64 1.69
N ILE A 421 -5.23 4.72 1.86
CA ILE A 421 -4.29 3.67 1.51
C ILE A 421 -3.44 3.37 2.74
N ASP A 422 -3.59 2.17 3.31
CA ASP A 422 -2.90 1.79 4.55
C ASP A 422 -3.10 2.83 5.67
N ASN A 423 -2.03 3.48 6.12
CA ASN A 423 -2.05 4.53 7.17
C ASN A 423 -1.98 5.95 6.56
N TRP A 424 -2.42 6.11 5.32
CA TRP A 424 -2.37 7.39 4.63
C TRP A 424 -3.74 7.74 4.04
N VAL A 425 -4.05 9.02 4.02
CA VAL A 425 -5.18 9.57 3.27
C VAL A 425 -4.63 10.25 2.03
N GLN A 426 -5.15 9.87 0.87
CA GLN A 426 -4.79 10.49 -0.40
C GLN A 426 -5.93 11.34 -0.92
N ILE A 427 -5.61 12.59 -1.26
CA ILE A 427 -6.49 13.57 -1.89
C ILE A 427 -5.94 13.81 -3.29
N SER A 428 -6.71 13.51 -4.31
CA SER A 428 -6.34 13.72 -5.71
C SER A 428 -7.23 14.80 -6.29
N ILE A 429 -6.62 15.84 -6.86
CA ILE A 429 -7.26 16.96 -7.53
C ILE A 429 -6.83 16.91 -8.99
N THR A 430 -7.77 16.63 -9.90
CA THR A 430 -7.51 16.46 -11.33
C THR A 430 -8.27 17.52 -12.11
N ASP A 431 -7.58 18.30 -12.93
CA ASP A 431 -8.14 19.21 -13.91
C ASP A 431 -7.90 18.70 -15.34
N ASN A 432 -8.77 19.09 -16.27
CA ASN A 432 -8.65 18.81 -17.68
C ASN A 432 -8.10 20.02 -18.49
N GLY A 433 -7.24 20.83 -17.87
CA GLY A 433 -6.65 22.03 -18.45
C GLY A 433 -5.53 21.77 -19.45
N THR A 434 -4.63 22.76 -19.59
CA THR A 434 -3.49 22.70 -20.53
C THR A 434 -2.44 21.64 -20.20
N GLY A 435 -2.47 21.06 -19.03
CA GLY A 435 -1.41 20.18 -18.57
C GLY A 435 -0.05 20.88 -18.36
N ILE A 436 0.96 20.11 -17.97
CA ILE A 436 2.33 20.58 -17.69
C ILE A 436 3.31 19.72 -18.49
N SER A 437 4.22 20.37 -19.22
CA SER A 437 5.26 19.66 -19.98
C SER A 437 6.22 18.88 -19.06
N ALA A 438 6.75 17.76 -19.52
CA ALA A 438 7.65 16.89 -18.76
C ALA A 438 8.94 17.60 -18.29
N SER A 439 9.40 18.63 -19.03
CA SER A 439 10.54 19.46 -18.64
C SER A 439 10.25 20.32 -17.43
N ASN A 440 9.01 20.81 -17.31
CA ASN A 440 8.59 21.76 -16.28
C ASN A 440 8.18 21.05 -14.98
N ILE A 441 7.62 19.84 -15.05
CA ILE A 441 7.17 19.07 -13.88
C ILE A 441 8.22 19.01 -12.77
N LYS A 442 9.50 18.92 -13.11
CA LYS A 442 10.59 18.82 -12.12
C LYS A 442 10.80 20.10 -11.31
N ASN A 443 10.36 21.24 -11.84
CA ASN A 443 10.66 22.57 -11.29
C ASN A 443 9.43 23.27 -10.69
N ILE A 444 8.21 22.72 -10.83
CA ILE A 444 6.98 23.41 -10.41
C ILE A 444 6.90 23.74 -8.92
N PHE A 445 7.63 23.00 -8.09
CA PHE A 445 7.71 23.25 -6.64
C PHE A 445 8.88 24.17 -6.26
N THR A 446 9.71 24.57 -7.23
CA THR A 446 10.82 25.51 -6.99
C THR A 446 10.24 26.91 -6.82
N PRO A 447 10.48 27.59 -5.69
CA PRO A 447 10.00 28.97 -5.48
C PRO A 447 10.47 29.89 -6.61
N PHE A 448 9.62 30.84 -7.00
CA PHE A 448 9.82 31.78 -8.11
C PHE A 448 9.85 31.16 -9.51
N TYR A 449 9.60 29.86 -9.63
CA TYR A 449 9.44 29.24 -10.93
C TYR A 449 7.99 29.44 -11.43
N SER A 450 7.84 30.11 -12.57
CA SER A 450 6.56 30.32 -13.25
C SER A 450 6.75 30.22 -14.75
N SER A 451 5.86 29.49 -15.43
CA SER A 451 5.77 29.49 -16.90
C SER A 451 4.94 30.66 -17.43
N ALA A 452 4.23 31.40 -16.55
CA ALA A 452 3.45 32.57 -16.89
C ALA A 452 4.25 33.88 -16.71
N PRO A 453 3.91 34.99 -17.42
CA PRO A 453 4.57 36.26 -17.22
C PRO A 453 4.48 36.73 -15.78
N ILE A 454 5.61 37.23 -15.25
CA ILE A 454 5.80 37.72 -13.86
C ILE A 454 4.71 38.70 -13.39
N LYS A 455 4.06 39.39 -14.33
CA LYS A 455 2.98 40.36 -14.01
C LYS A 455 1.75 39.75 -13.32
N LYS A 456 1.50 38.41 -13.46
CA LYS A 456 0.30 37.77 -12.94
C LYS A 456 0.59 36.91 -11.69
N HIS A 457 1.69 36.18 -11.66
CA HIS A 457 2.05 35.27 -10.53
C HIS A 457 3.56 35.20 -10.30
N TRP A 458 3.96 35.23 -9.04
CA TRP A 458 5.37 35.21 -8.62
C TRP A 458 5.97 33.79 -8.54
N GLY A 459 5.24 32.75 -8.90
CA GLY A 459 5.72 31.37 -8.84
C GLY A 459 5.98 30.85 -7.41
N ILE A 460 5.30 31.38 -6.40
CA ILE A 460 5.51 31.03 -4.98
C ILE A 460 4.48 29.98 -4.51
N GLY A 461 3.27 29.96 -5.08
CA GLY A 461 2.13 29.19 -4.60
C GLY A 461 2.41 27.70 -4.44
N LEU A 462 2.92 27.02 -5.45
CA LEU A 462 3.22 25.58 -5.39
C LEU A 462 4.42 25.27 -4.48
N GLY A 463 5.43 26.13 -4.40
CA GLY A 463 6.53 25.98 -3.45
C GLY A 463 6.04 26.06 -2.00
N LEU A 464 5.12 26.98 -1.71
CA LEU A 464 4.46 27.10 -0.41
C LEU A 464 3.57 25.88 -0.12
N THR A 465 2.79 25.42 -1.10
CA THR A 465 1.98 24.21 -1.00
C THR A 465 2.85 23.00 -0.63
N TYR A 466 3.98 22.81 -1.30
CA TYR A 466 4.93 21.75 -0.98
C TYR A 466 5.43 21.86 0.47
N LYS A 467 5.82 23.05 0.91
CA LYS A 467 6.29 23.32 2.29
C LYS A 467 5.20 22.99 3.30
N ILE A 468 3.97 23.47 3.09
CA ILE A 468 2.84 23.22 3.97
C ILE A 468 2.62 21.71 4.12
N ILE A 469 2.44 20.99 3.01
CA ILE A 469 2.15 19.56 3.04
C ILE A 469 3.27 18.75 3.69
N THR A 470 4.53 19.08 3.40
CA THR A 470 5.67 18.36 4.01
C THR A 470 5.85 18.65 5.50
N THR A 471 5.49 19.87 5.97
CA THR A 471 5.52 20.20 7.39
C THR A 471 4.41 19.48 8.18
N HIS A 472 3.30 19.13 7.51
CA HIS A 472 2.26 18.25 8.07
C HIS A 472 2.66 16.76 8.05
N GLY A 473 3.91 16.42 7.73
CA GLY A 473 4.37 15.04 7.58
C GLY A 473 3.83 14.34 6.33
N GLY A 474 3.19 15.10 5.44
CA GLY A 474 2.61 14.62 4.20
C GLY A 474 3.59 14.64 3.02
N ARG A 475 3.07 14.29 1.85
CA ARG A 475 3.76 14.34 0.55
C ARG A 475 2.82 14.90 -0.50
N ILE A 476 3.39 15.56 -1.50
CA ILE A 476 2.65 16.01 -2.69
C ILE A 476 3.32 15.46 -3.94
N GLU A 477 2.53 14.94 -4.85
CA GLU A 477 2.96 14.44 -6.14
C GLU A 477 2.14 15.11 -7.25
N VAL A 478 2.74 15.22 -8.43
CA VAL A 478 2.06 15.69 -9.63
C VAL A 478 2.23 14.67 -10.75
N ASP A 479 1.15 14.46 -11.48
CA ASP A 479 1.12 13.66 -12.71
C ASP A 479 0.38 14.47 -13.75
N SER A 480 1.00 14.74 -14.88
CA SER A 480 0.40 15.60 -15.90
C SER A 480 0.79 15.17 -17.29
N ARG A 481 -0.17 15.35 -18.20
CA ARG A 481 0.00 15.19 -19.65
C ARG A 481 -0.28 16.52 -20.31
N GLU A 482 0.69 17.02 -21.04
CA GLU A 482 0.57 18.28 -21.76
C GLU A 482 -0.62 18.24 -22.71
N HIS A 483 -1.45 19.28 -22.69
CA HIS A 483 -2.71 19.43 -23.43
C HIS A 483 -3.86 18.47 -23.06
N GLU A 484 -3.73 17.68 -21.96
CA GLU A 484 -4.76 16.74 -21.55
C GLU A 484 -5.29 17.03 -20.14
N GLU A 485 -4.43 16.84 -19.12
CA GLU A 485 -4.83 16.88 -17.70
C GLU A 485 -3.65 17.13 -16.76
N THR A 486 -3.97 17.63 -15.57
CA THR A 486 -3.04 17.63 -14.44
C THR A 486 -3.70 17.04 -13.21
N THR A 487 -3.00 16.16 -12.51
CA THR A 487 -3.43 15.59 -11.24
C THR A 487 -2.42 15.91 -10.15
N PHE A 488 -2.83 16.68 -9.15
CA PHE A 488 -2.10 16.82 -7.90
C PHE A 488 -2.59 15.80 -6.89
N ARG A 489 -1.66 15.11 -6.20
CA ARG A 489 -1.97 14.13 -5.15
C ARG A 489 -1.32 14.56 -3.85
N ILE A 490 -2.13 14.91 -2.86
CA ILE A 490 -1.73 15.18 -1.48
C ILE A 490 -1.88 13.90 -0.70
N ILE A 491 -0.85 13.50 0.05
CA ILE A 491 -0.80 12.26 0.82
C ILE A 491 -0.47 12.63 2.26
N LEU A 492 -1.41 12.42 3.19
CA LEU A 492 -1.28 12.78 4.61
C LEU A 492 -1.30 11.52 5.49
N PRO A 493 -0.52 11.47 6.58
CA PRO A 493 -0.61 10.38 7.53
C PRO A 493 -1.97 10.37 8.23
N SER A 494 -2.63 9.21 8.25
CA SER A 494 -3.90 9.03 8.95
C SER A 494 -3.69 8.80 10.45
N ILE A 495 -4.63 9.25 11.25
CA ILE A 495 -4.71 8.87 12.66
C ILE A 495 -5.32 7.47 12.70
N LEU A 496 -4.56 6.47 13.17
CA LEU A 496 -5.13 5.17 13.49
C LEU A 496 -6.15 5.36 14.62
N GLN A 497 -7.42 5.10 14.35
CA GLN A 497 -8.40 4.93 15.42
C GLN A 497 -7.97 3.69 16.23
N ASN A 498 -7.41 3.90 17.42
CA ASN A 498 -7.28 2.83 18.39
C ASN A 498 -8.70 2.33 18.69
N GLU A 499 -8.91 1.02 18.67
CA GLU A 499 -10.21 0.37 18.88
C GLU A 499 -10.85 0.67 20.26
N SER A 500 -10.20 1.46 21.11
CA SER A 500 -10.69 1.87 22.44
C SER A 500 -11.74 2.98 22.43
N ASP A 501 -11.89 3.75 21.31
CA ASP A 501 -12.82 4.89 21.26
C ASP A 501 -14.18 4.54 20.64
N ALA A 502 -14.42 3.27 20.30
CA ALA A 502 -15.65 2.82 19.66
C ALA A 502 -16.66 2.17 20.63
N GLU A 503 -16.39 2.18 21.94
CA GLU A 503 -17.26 1.68 23.02
C GLU A 503 -17.67 2.79 24.03
N GLY A 504 -17.73 4.01 23.57
CA GLY A 504 -18.27 5.12 24.35
C GLY A 504 -19.61 5.61 23.81
#